data_818566a74fe86a637820fae027a0e0f3
#
_entry.id   818566a74fe86a637820fae027a0e0f3
#
_cell.length_a   1.000
_cell.length_b   1.000
_cell.length_c   1.000
_cell.angle_alpha   90.00
_cell.angle_beta   90.00
_cell.angle_gamma   90.00
#
_symmetry.space_group_name_H-M   'P 1'
#
loop_
_entity.id
_entity.type
_entity.pdbx_description
1 polymer ?
#
loop_
_entity_poly.entity_id
_entity_poly.type
_entity_poly.pdbx_seq_one_letter_code
_entity_poly.pdbx_strand_id
1 'polypeptide(L)'
;MTPQFSPHAQSLFQDILLTIADKLSHEDAIRWHDKIIGEVAQLEQFPLSCPNVPLECFNTVPTNPEQLHQLIVKPYRIVYEVIDNEVHVLSIRHSRMLVTDSDTFWN
;
A
#
# COMPACT_ATOMS: atom_id res chain seq x y z
N MET A 1 14.10 -10.18 -4.52
CA MET A 1 13.57 -9.19 -5.49
C MET A 1 12.96 -8.01 -4.77
N THR A 2 12.99 -6.85 -5.37
CA THR A 2 12.49 -5.63 -4.73
C THR A 2 11.00 -5.48 -5.04
N PRO A 3 10.13 -5.18 -4.03
CA PRO A 3 8.74 -4.88 -4.29
C PRO A 3 8.61 -3.73 -5.29
N GLN A 4 7.62 -3.80 -6.14
CA GLN A 4 7.36 -2.79 -7.16
C GLN A 4 6.16 -1.93 -6.75
N PHE A 5 6.28 -0.62 -6.93
CA PHE A 5 5.19 0.31 -6.67
C PHE A 5 4.65 0.79 -8.00
N SER A 6 3.34 0.73 -8.18
CA SER A 6 2.71 1.34 -9.35
C SER A 6 2.92 2.85 -9.35
N PRO A 7 2.83 3.53 -10.50
CA PRO A 7 2.89 4.99 -10.53
C PRO A 7 1.85 5.65 -9.61
N HIS A 8 0.64 5.09 -9.55
CA HIS A 8 -0.40 5.55 -8.63
C HIS A 8 0.02 5.40 -7.17
N ALA A 9 0.58 4.24 -6.80
CA ALA A 9 1.07 4.02 -5.43
C ALA A 9 2.21 4.96 -5.08
N GLN A 10 3.13 5.20 -6.01
CA GLN A 10 4.24 6.14 -5.79
C GLN A 10 3.72 7.55 -5.54
N SER A 11 2.74 7.99 -6.32
CA SER A 11 2.15 9.31 -6.16
C SER A 11 1.46 9.46 -4.81
N LEU A 12 0.68 8.46 -4.40
CA LEU A 12 0.02 8.47 -3.10
C LEU A 12 1.03 8.49 -1.94
N PHE A 13 2.08 7.70 -2.07
CA PHE A 13 3.13 7.63 -1.04
C PHE A 13 3.84 8.97 -0.91
N GLN A 14 4.18 9.58 -2.04
CA GLN A 14 4.81 10.89 -2.05
C GLN A 14 3.94 11.94 -1.38
N ASP A 15 2.63 11.95 -1.68
CA ASP A 15 1.69 12.88 -1.06
C ASP A 15 1.63 12.71 0.46
N ILE A 16 1.64 11.46 0.94
CA ILE A 16 1.66 11.17 2.37
C ILE A 16 2.93 11.75 3.00
N LEU A 17 4.08 11.50 2.40
CA LEU A 17 5.36 11.96 2.94
C LEU A 17 5.48 13.48 2.94
N LEU A 18 4.99 14.13 1.89
CA LEU A 18 4.96 15.60 1.83
C LEU A 18 4.07 16.19 2.92
N THR A 19 2.92 15.56 3.16
CA THR A 19 2.01 16.00 4.23
C THR A 19 2.66 15.85 5.59
N ILE A 20 3.35 14.75 5.84
CA ILE A 20 4.06 14.53 7.11
C ILE A 20 5.18 15.56 7.28
N ALA A 21 5.95 15.82 6.22
CA ALA A 21 7.03 16.81 6.27
C ALA A 21 6.50 18.20 6.56
N ASP A 22 5.35 18.54 5.99
CA ASP A 22 4.73 19.85 6.18
C ASP A 22 4.14 20.00 7.59
N LYS A 23 3.42 19.01 8.08
CA LYS A 23 2.69 19.09 9.34
C LYS A 23 3.51 18.73 10.57
N LEU A 24 4.52 17.90 10.40
CA LEU A 24 5.40 17.47 11.49
C LEU A 24 6.83 17.92 11.21
N SER A 25 7.61 17.10 10.50
CA SER A 25 9.00 17.46 10.16
C SER A 25 9.51 16.58 9.02
N HIS A 26 10.62 17.00 8.42
CA HIS A 26 11.35 16.18 7.45
C HIS A 26 11.84 14.88 8.06
N GLU A 27 12.29 14.93 9.30
CA GLU A 27 12.77 13.74 10.00
C GLU A 27 11.66 12.72 10.18
N ASP A 28 10.45 13.18 10.51
CA ASP A 28 9.29 12.30 10.62
C ASP A 28 8.94 11.68 9.28
N ALA A 29 9.03 12.44 8.19
CA ALA A 29 8.77 11.92 6.85
C ALA A 29 9.78 10.83 6.48
N ILE A 30 11.05 11.03 6.79
CA ILE A 30 12.09 10.03 6.53
C ILE A 30 11.83 8.76 7.35
N ARG A 31 11.47 8.90 8.62
CA ARG A 31 11.15 7.73 9.47
C ARG A 31 9.97 6.94 8.93
N TRP A 32 8.92 7.63 8.48
CA TRP A 32 7.76 6.97 7.89
C TRP A 32 8.10 6.29 6.57
N HIS A 33 8.89 6.96 5.73
CA HIS A 33 9.37 6.37 4.50
C HIS A 33 10.10 5.05 4.77
N ASP A 34 11.08 5.08 5.67
CA ASP A 34 11.89 3.92 5.98
C ASP A 34 11.07 2.81 6.61
N LYS A 35 10.13 3.16 7.47
CA LYS A 35 9.24 2.19 8.11
C LYS A 35 8.37 1.47 7.08
N ILE A 36 7.74 2.22 6.20
CA ILE A 36 6.85 1.64 5.17
C ILE A 36 7.65 0.80 4.19
N ILE A 37 8.78 1.31 3.70
CA ILE A 37 9.62 0.54 2.78
C ILE A 37 10.13 -0.74 3.44
N GLY A 38 10.52 -0.68 4.71
CA GLY A 38 10.96 -1.86 5.45
C GLY A 38 9.88 -2.90 5.61
N GLU A 39 8.65 -2.47 5.95
CA GLU A 39 7.52 -3.39 6.11
C GLU A 39 7.13 -4.03 4.77
N VAL A 40 7.12 -3.26 3.70
CA VAL A 40 6.82 -3.78 2.36
C VAL A 40 7.91 -4.75 1.90
N ALA A 41 9.17 -4.46 2.20
CA ALA A 41 10.29 -5.33 1.82
C ALA A 41 10.18 -6.72 2.47
N GLN A 42 9.62 -6.82 3.68
CA GLN A 42 9.43 -8.10 4.34
C GLN A 42 8.44 -9.00 3.60
N LEU A 43 7.53 -8.43 2.83
CA LEU A 43 6.57 -9.21 2.05
C LEU A 43 7.24 -10.08 0.98
N GLU A 44 8.47 -9.77 0.57
CA GLU A 44 9.17 -10.59 -0.41
C GLU A 44 9.44 -12.00 0.08
N GLN A 45 9.64 -12.18 1.38
CA GLN A 45 9.89 -13.49 1.96
C GLN A 45 8.60 -14.31 2.07
N PHE A 46 7.49 -13.64 2.38
CA PHE A 46 6.19 -14.28 2.56
C PHE A 46 5.10 -13.43 1.90
N PRO A 47 5.05 -13.42 0.56
CA PRO A 47 4.14 -12.50 -0.17
C PRO A 47 2.66 -12.67 0.16
N LEU A 48 2.24 -13.87 0.54
CA LEU A 48 0.85 -14.16 0.84
C LEU A 48 0.55 -14.19 2.34
N SER A 49 1.45 -13.63 3.16
CA SER A 49 1.29 -13.65 4.63
C SER A 49 0.19 -12.71 5.13
N CYS A 50 -0.19 -11.72 4.36
CA CYS A 50 -1.21 -10.74 4.76
C CYS A 50 -2.59 -11.14 4.23
N PRO A 51 -3.66 -10.78 4.97
CA PRO A 51 -5.02 -11.13 4.55
C PRO A 51 -5.46 -10.33 3.33
N ASN A 52 -6.57 -10.75 2.75
CA ASN A 52 -7.22 -9.97 1.70
C ASN A 52 -7.81 -8.70 2.27
N VAL A 53 -8.01 -7.70 1.40
CA VAL A 53 -8.73 -6.50 1.77
C VAL A 53 -10.18 -6.87 2.09
N PRO A 54 -10.72 -6.49 3.26
CA PRO A 54 -12.13 -6.77 3.58
C PRO A 54 -13.05 -6.14 2.54
N LEU A 55 -14.13 -6.85 2.18
CA LEU A 55 -15.03 -6.39 1.11
C LEU A 55 -15.64 -5.03 1.43
N GLU A 56 -15.94 -4.77 2.71
CA GLU A 56 -16.52 -3.49 3.14
C GLU A 56 -15.56 -2.32 3.01
N CYS A 57 -14.27 -2.59 2.80
CA CYS A 57 -13.27 -1.53 2.62
C CYS A 57 -13.18 -1.01 1.19
N PHE A 58 -13.84 -1.69 0.23
CA PHE A 58 -13.87 -1.23 -1.15
C PHE A 58 -15.01 -0.24 -1.36
N ASN A 59 -14.75 0.80 -2.14
CA ASN A 59 -15.80 1.68 -2.64
C ASN A 59 -16.71 0.90 -3.60
N THR A 60 -16.08 0.16 -4.51
CA THR A 60 -16.78 -0.78 -5.40
C THR A 60 -15.96 -2.07 -5.38
N VAL A 61 -16.59 -3.20 -5.05
CA VAL A 61 -15.87 -4.48 -4.97
C VAL A 61 -15.38 -4.87 -6.37
N PRO A 62 -14.06 -5.10 -6.54
CA PRO A 62 -13.50 -5.48 -7.84
C PRO A 62 -13.91 -6.90 -8.24
N THR A 63 -13.66 -7.26 -9.50
CA THR A 63 -14.00 -8.59 -10.03
C THR A 63 -13.24 -9.71 -9.31
N ASN A 64 -11.98 -9.45 -8.95
CA ASN A 64 -11.12 -10.45 -8.31
C ASN A 64 -10.59 -9.95 -6.96
N PRO A 65 -11.48 -9.76 -5.96
CA PRO A 65 -11.03 -9.23 -4.66
C PRO A 65 -10.07 -10.17 -3.93
N GLU A 66 -10.12 -11.46 -4.22
CA GLU A 66 -9.23 -12.45 -3.60
C GLU A 66 -7.76 -12.29 -4.01
N GLN A 67 -7.47 -11.51 -5.06
CA GLN A 67 -6.11 -11.23 -5.49
C GLN A 67 -5.49 -10.04 -4.77
N LEU A 68 -6.30 -9.29 -4.02
CA LEU A 68 -5.88 -8.08 -3.37
C LEU A 68 -5.66 -8.31 -1.88
N HIS A 69 -4.46 -8.03 -1.42
CA HIS A 69 -4.05 -8.18 -0.03
C HIS A 69 -3.81 -6.83 0.59
N GLN A 70 -3.88 -6.76 1.91
CA GLN A 70 -3.56 -5.52 2.63
C GLN A 70 -2.49 -5.75 3.67
N LEU A 71 -1.57 -4.81 3.73
CA LEU A 71 -0.61 -4.68 4.81
C LEU A 71 -0.98 -3.41 5.58
N ILE A 72 -1.25 -3.57 6.88
CA ILE A 72 -1.61 -2.43 7.73
C ILE A 72 -0.37 -1.97 8.48
N VAL A 73 0.04 -0.74 8.20
CA VAL A 73 1.09 -0.04 8.95
C VAL A 73 0.42 1.21 9.51
N LYS A 74 -0.19 1.08 10.69
CA LYS A 74 -1.07 2.12 11.25
C LYS A 74 -0.47 3.51 11.14
N PRO A 75 -1.20 4.49 10.63
CA PRO A 75 -2.61 4.45 10.26
C PRO A 75 -2.89 4.14 8.79
N TYR A 76 -1.93 3.56 8.06
CA TYR A 76 -2.02 3.38 6.62
C TYR A 76 -2.38 1.96 6.23
N ARG A 77 -3.11 1.83 5.11
CA ARG A 77 -3.38 0.57 4.45
C ARG A 77 -2.61 0.54 3.14
N ILE A 78 -1.83 -0.50 2.94
CA ILE A 78 -1.09 -0.74 1.71
C ILE A 78 -1.77 -1.90 0.99
N VAL A 79 -2.29 -1.64 -0.21
CA VAL A 79 -2.93 -2.66 -1.04
C VAL A 79 -1.91 -3.18 -2.03
N TYR A 80 -1.77 -4.49 -2.10
CA TYR A 80 -0.84 -5.12 -3.02
C TYR A 80 -1.42 -6.40 -3.60
N GLU A 81 -0.86 -6.82 -4.72
CA GLU A 81 -1.12 -8.12 -5.32
C GLU A 81 0.20 -8.84 -5.54
N VAL A 82 0.13 -10.15 -5.74
CA VAL A 82 1.32 -10.97 -5.99
C VAL A 82 1.22 -11.55 -7.38
N ILE A 83 2.20 -11.24 -8.23
CA ILE A 83 2.27 -11.73 -9.61
C ILE A 83 3.64 -12.38 -9.79
N ASP A 84 3.65 -13.65 -10.20
CA ASP A 84 4.90 -14.40 -10.39
C ASP A 84 5.81 -14.34 -9.17
N ASN A 85 5.20 -14.48 -7.99
CA ASN A 85 5.89 -14.43 -6.69
C ASN A 85 6.53 -13.07 -6.37
N GLU A 86 6.14 -12.01 -7.09
CA GLU A 86 6.58 -10.64 -6.84
C GLU A 86 5.46 -9.83 -6.20
N VAL A 87 5.83 -8.95 -5.28
CA VAL A 87 4.89 -8.04 -4.63
C VAL A 87 4.74 -6.78 -5.48
N HIS A 88 3.51 -6.48 -5.86
CA HIS A 88 3.16 -5.30 -6.64
C HIS A 88 2.25 -4.42 -5.79
N VAL A 89 2.80 -3.32 -5.28
CA VAL A 89 2.05 -2.37 -4.46
C VAL A 89 1.20 -1.50 -5.37
N LEU A 90 -0.11 -1.52 -5.14
CA LEU A 90 -1.08 -0.81 -5.98
C LEU A 90 -1.52 0.52 -5.38
N SER A 91 -1.58 0.62 -4.05
CA SER A 91 -1.94 1.88 -3.40
C SER A 91 -1.47 1.91 -1.95
N ILE A 92 -1.42 3.12 -1.42
CA ILE A 92 -1.21 3.37 0.01
C ILE A 92 -2.10 4.53 0.41
N ARG A 93 -3.01 4.28 1.36
CA ARG A 93 -3.95 5.29 1.86
C ARG A 93 -4.12 5.16 3.35
N HIS A 94 -4.63 6.23 3.97
CA HIS A 94 -5.07 6.16 5.35
C HIS A 94 -6.16 5.08 5.47
N SER A 95 -6.12 4.27 6.53
CA SER A 95 -7.04 3.13 6.69
C SER A 95 -8.50 3.52 6.80
N ARG A 96 -8.81 4.79 7.06
CA ARG A 96 -10.19 5.32 7.07
C ARG A 96 -10.75 5.46 5.67
N MET A 97 -9.89 5.58 4.66
CA MET A 97 -10.33 5.79 3.29
C MET A 97 -10.67 4.46 2.64
N LEU A 98 -11.73 4.47 1.84
CA LEU A 98 -12.10 3.29 1.06
C LEU A 98 -11.08 3.05 -0.05
N VAL A 99 -10.91 1.79 -0.41
CA VAL A 99 -10.13 1.38 -1.57
C VAL A 99 -10.95 1.68 -2.81
N THR A 100 -10.42 2.50 -3.71
CA THR A 100 -11.12 2.92 -4.92
C THR A 100 -10.71 2.07 -6.12
N ASP A 101 -11.39 2.26 -7.24
CA ASP A 101 -11.08 1.52 -8.47
C ASP A 101 -9.62 1.73 -8.90
N SER A 102 -9.09 2.95 -8.76
CA SER A 102 -7.69 3.22 -9.13
C SER A 102 -6.68 2.50 -8.23
N ASP A 103 -7.11 2.00 -7.08
CA ASP A 103 -6.26 1.30 -6.13
C ASP A 103 -6.23 -0.21 -6.35
N THR A 104 -6.96 -0.73 -7.33
CA THR A 104 -7.18 -2.18 -7.46
C THR A 104 -6.46 -2.81 -8.64
N PHE A 105 -5.73 -2.03 -9.41
CA PHE A 105 -4.97 -2.55 -10.55
C PHE A 105 -3.70 -1.72 -10.74
N TRP A 106 -2.77 -2.28 -11.51
CA TRP A 106 -1.51 -1.59 -11.80
C TRP A 106 -1.77 -0.38 -12.67
N ASN A 107 -1.43 0.80 -12.16
CA ASN A 107 -1.87 2.05 -12.75
C ASN A 107 -0.80 3.12 -12.58
#